data_e3b147eaf20e90e5655253c7b1d65c80
#
_entry.id   e3b147eaf20e90e5655253c7b1d65c80
#
_cell.length_a   1.000
_cell.length_b   1.000
_cell.length_c   1.000
_cell.angle_alpha   90.00
_cell.angle_beta   90.00
_cell.angle_gamma   90.00
#
_symmetry.space_group_name_H-M   'P 1'
#
loop_
_entity.id
_entity.type
_entity.pdbx_description
1 polymer ?
#
loop_
_entity_poly.entity_id
_entity_poly.type
_entity_poly.pdbx_seq_one_letter_code
_entity_poly.pdbx_strand_id
1 'polypeptide(L)'
;MDDAYIASYDIAVQKAFTVVSLKMSTSDLKPLAQPGGSLYGIQFTNNGKIVVFGGGEPIKNQNGEIIGGIGVSGGSEEQDSKLAAYGKEIFEKGQCL
;
A
#
# COMPACT_ATOMS: atom_id res chain seq x y z
N MET A 1 -2.87 -8.06 19.62
CA MET A 1 -3.86 -8.14 18.54
C MET A 1 -4.29 -9.57 18.31
N ASP A 2 -4.80 -10.15 19.38
CA ASP A 2 -5.10 -11.59 19.35
C ASP A 2 -6.22 -11.94 18.38
N ASP A 3 -7.07 -10.95 18.07
CA ASP A 3 -8.20 -11.17 17.18
C ASP A 3 -7.90 -10.88 15.72
N ALA A 4 -6.67 -10.43 15.41
CA ALA A 4 -6.32 -10.12 14.03
C ALA A 4 -6.12 -11.41 13.23
N TYR A 5 -6.61 -11.43 12.01
CA TYR A 5 -6.38 -12.56 11.13
C TYR A 5 -4.93 -12.56 10.66
N ILE A 6 -4.34 -13.75 10.60
CA ILE A 6 -2.97 -13.90 10.06
C ILE A 6 -2.90 -13.34 8.63
N ALA A 7 -3.96 -13.57 7.84
CA ALA A 7 -4.02 -13.05 6.48
C ALA A 7 -3.92 -11.52 6.43
N SER A 8 -4.48 -10.83 7.44
CA SER A 8 -4.38 -9.36 7.48
C SER A 8 -2.95 -8.90 7.66
N TYR A 9 -2.17 -9.60 8.48
CA TYR A 9 -0.76 -9.27 8.64
C TYR A 9 -0.01 -9.42 7.33
N ASP A 10 -0.20 -10.56 6.65
CA ASP A 10 0.45 -10.80 5.37
C ASP A 10 0.05 -9.78 4.33
N ILE A 11 -1.23 -9.41 4.28
CA ILE A 11 -1.72 -8.43 3.33
C ILE A 11 -1.09 -7.06 3.59
N ALA A 12 -0.96 -6.67 4.86
CA ALA A 12 -0.33 -5.39 5.20
C ALA A 12 1.12 -5.34 4.72
N VAL A 13 1.88 -6.41 4.96
CA VAL A 13 3.26 -6.49 4.50
C VAL A 13 3.33 -6.45 2.98
N GLN A 14 2.42 -7.15 2.30
CA GLN A 14 2.39 -7.18 0.84
C GLN A 14 1.98 -5.85 0.25
N LYS A 15 1.11 -5.09 0.93
CA LYS A 15 0.77 -3.73 0.49
C LYS A 15 1.99 -2.83 0.50
N ALA A 16 2.78 -2.89 1.57
CA ALA A 16 4.02 -2.12 1.65
C ALA A 16 5.00 -2.54 0.55
N PHE A 17 5.13 -3.85 0.32
CA PHE A 17 5.97 -4.36 -0.77
C PHE A 17 5.50 -3.85 -2.12
N THR A 18 4.20 -3.88 -2.38
CA THR A 18 3.61 -3.43 -3.63
C THR A 18 3.95 -1.96 -3.90
N VAL A 19 3.79 -1.12 -2.88
CA VAL A 19 4.04 0.31 -2.99
C VAL A 19 5.48 0.61 -3.36
N VAL A 20 6.42 -0.06 -2.70
CA VAL A 20 7.85 0.16 -2.96
C VAL A 20 8.21 -0.38 -4.34
N SER A 21 7.65 -1.53 -4.71
CA SER A 21 7.98 -2.18 -5.98
C SER A 21 7.43 -1.43 -7.18
N LEU A 22 6.22 -0.91 -7.09
CA LEU A 22 5.55 -0.25 -8.21
C LEU A 22 5.59 1.27 -8.12
N LYS A 23 6.06 1.81 -6.99
CA LYS A 23 6.24 3.24 -6.75
C LYS A 23 4.94 4.03 -6.86
N MET A 24 3.86 3.45 -6.34
CA MET A 24 2.55 4.09 -6.31
C MET A 24 1.74 3.52 -5.14
N SER A 25 0.69 4.24 -4.72
CA SER A 25 -0.21 3.71 -3.71
C SER A 25 -1.01 2.54 -4.28
N THR A 26 -1.46 1.65 -3.40
CA THR A 26 -2.32 0.55 -3.86
C THR A 26 -3.69 1.05 -4.29
N SER A 27 -4.13 2.20 -3.75
CA SER A 27 -5.37 2.84 -4.22
C SER A 27 -5.25 3.29 -5.68
N ASP A 28 -4.10 3.84 -6.08
CA ASP A 28 -3.86 4.24 -7.46
C ASP A 28 -3.71 3.03 -8.38
N LEU A 29 -3.19 1.93 -7.85
CA LEU A 29 -3.02 0.70 -8.62
C LEU A 29 -4.35 0.04 -8.91
N LYS A 30 -5.32 0.15 -8.00
CA LYS A 30 -6.58 -0.57 -8.11
C LYS A 30 -7.28 -0.40 -9.46
N PRO A 31 -7.50 0.83 -9.96
CA PRO A 31 -8.17 0.96 -11.27
C PRO A 31 -7.36 0.39 -12.43
N LEU A 32 -6.04 0.40 -12.33
CA LEU A 32 -5.19 -0.13 -13.40
C LEU A 32 -5.22 -1.65 -13.44
N ALA A 33 -5.53 -2.30 -12.33
CA ALA A 33 -5.53 -3.76 -12.22
C ALA A 33 -6.90 -4.38 -12.49
N GLN A 34 -7.92 -3.57 -12.75
CA GLN A 34 -9.26 -4.07 -13.06
C GLN A 34 -9.33 -4.57 -14.51
N PRO A 35 -10.36 -5.39 -14.84
CA PRO A 35 -10.56 -5.81 -16.23
C PRO A 35 -10.59 -4.59 -17.15
N GLY A 36 -9.79 -4.61 -18.21
CA GLY A 36 -9.64 -3.48 -19.11
C GLY A 36 -8.56 -2.50 -18.72
N GLY A 37 -8.01 -2.61 -17.51
CA GLY A 37 -6.91 -1.76 -17.07
C GLY A 37 -5.58 -2.23 -17.63
N SER A 38 -4.61 -1.31 -17.70
CA SER A 38 -3.32 -1.60 -18.33
C SER A 38 -2.49 -2.62 -17.56
N LEU A 39 -2.77 -2.80 -16.25
CA LEU A 39 -2.04 -3.73 -15.40
C LEU A 39 -2.92 -4.88 -14.90
N TYR A 40 -3.99 -5.19 -15.65
CA TYR A 40 -4.85 -6.30 -15.26
C TYR A 40 -4.04 -7.60 -15.17
N GLY A 41 -4.17 -8.29 -14.05
CA GLY A 41 -3.45 -9.54 -13.82
C GLY A 41 -2.13 -9.37 -13.08
N ILE A 42 -1.73 -8.12 -12.77
CA ILE A 42 -0.46 -7.90 -12.09
C ILE A 42 -0.40 -8.56 -10.72
N GLN A 43 -1.55 -8.79 -10.09
CA GLN A 43 -1.61 -9.46 -8.78
C GLN A 43 -1.11 -10.89 -8.82
N PHE A 44 -1.01 -11.48 -10.00
CA PHE A 44 -0.50 -12.84 -10.16
C PHE A 44 1.01 -12.89 -10.38
N THR A 45 1.65 -11.72 -10.46
CA THR A 45 3.10 -11.66 -10.64
C THR A 45 3.79 -11.62 -9.28
N ASN A 46 5.12 -11.69 -9.28
CA ASN A 46 5.93 -11.58 -8.06
C ASN A 46 5.47 -12.55 -6.98
N ASN A 47 5.17 -13.80 -7.38
CA ASN A 47 4.72 -14.86 -6.48
C ASN A 47 3.44 -14.49 -5.72
N GLY A 48 2.56 -13.72 -6.36
CA GLY A 48 1.30 -13.33 -5.75
C GLY A 48 1.42 -12.26 -4.69
N LYS A 49 2.52 -11.53 -4.64
CA LYS A 49 2.76 -10.54 -3.59
C LYS A 49 2.18 -9.17 -3.87
N ILE A 50 1.68 -8.94 -5.09
CA ILE A 50 1.14 -7.62 -5.46
C ILE A 50 -0.31 -7.52 -4.99
N VAL A 51 -0.60 -6.51 -4.18
CA VAL A 51 -1.94 -6.26 -3.66
C VAL A 51 -2.55 -5.08 -4.42
N VAL A 52 -3.78 -5.26 -4.90
CA VAL A 52 -4.40 -4.32 -5.83
C VAL A 52 -5.58 -3.56 -5.23
N PHE A 53 -5.65 -3.46 -3.91
CA PHE A 53 -6.70 -2.68 -3.23
C PHE A 53 -6.07 -1.82 -2.14
N GLY A 54 -6.76 -0.75 -1.76
CA GLY A 54 -6.21 0.33 -0.95
C GLY A 54 -5.67 -0.09 0.41
N GLY A 55 -4.85 0.78 0.98
CA GLY A 55 -4.20 0.58 2.26
C GLY A 55 -2.68 0.60 2.19
N GLY A 56 -2.11 0.79 1.01
CA GLY A 56 -0.67 0.95 0.84
C GLY A 56 -0.34 2.33 0.33
N GLU A 57 0.64 2.98 0.95
CA GLU A 57 1.07 4.33 0.57
C GLU A 57 2.57 4.43 0.52
N PRO A 58 3.13 5.09 -0.49
CA PRO A 58 4.56 5.32 -0.53
C PRO A 58 4.94 6.43 0.43
N ILE A 59 6.11 6.29 1.05
CA ILE A 59 6.68 7.33 1.90
C ILE A 59 7.79 8.00 1.12
N LYS A 60 7.75 9.32 1.03
CA LYS A 60 8.70 10.10 0.25
C LYS A 60 9.54 10.98 1.14
N ASN A 61 10.78 11.22 0.73
CA ASN A 61 11.63 12.19 1.38
C ASN A 61 11.33 13.59 0.82
N GLN A 62 12.09 14.59 1.27
CA GLN A 62 11.88 15.96 0.84
C GLN A 62 12.14 16.18 -0.64
N ASN A 63 12.91 15.31 -1.27
CA ASN A 63 13.22 15.38 -2.69
C ASN A 63 12.21 14.64 -3.57
N GLY A 64 11.16 14.08 -2.95
CA GLY A 64 10.14 13.34 -3.70
C GLY A 64 10.51 11.90 -4.01
N GLU A 65 11.64 11.42 -3.47
CA GLU A 65 12.06 10.05 -3.68
C GLU A 65 11.33 9.12 -2.72
N ILE A 66 10.93 7.96 -3.22
CA ILE A 66 10.26 6.95 -2.39
C ILE A 66 11.31 6.22 -1.57
N ILE A 67 11.20 6.34 -0.25
CA ILE A 67 12.15 5.74 0.69
C ILE A 67 11.56 4.60 1.49
N GLY A 68 10.28 4.31 1.31
CA GLY A 68 9.63 3.21 2.01
C GLY A 68 8.16 3.15 1.67
N GLY A 69 7.44 2.26 2.34
CA GLY A 69 6.01 2.11 2.14
C GLY A 69 5.32 1.75 3.45
N ILE A 70 4.06 2.14 3.55
CA ILE A 70 3.18 1.78 4.66
C ILE A 70 2.11 0.84 4.12
N GLY A 71 1.85 -0.24 4.85
CA GLY A 71 0.74 -1.13 4.54
C GLY A 71 -0.17 -1.27 5.73
N VAL A 72 -1.47 -1.08 5.52
CA VAL A 72 -2.49 -1.22 6.55
C VAL A 72 -3.54 -2.20 6.08
N SER A 73 -3.88 -3.15 6.93
CA SER A 73 -4.91 -4.14 6.66
C SER A 73 -5.62 -4.51 7.96
N GLY A 74 -6.91 -4.82 7.87
CA GLY A 74 -7.67 -5.25 9.05
C GLY A 74 -9.02 -4.58 9.16
N GLY A 75 -9.24 -3.46 8.50
CA GLY A 75 -10.52 -2.80 8.42
C GLY A 75 -11.09 -2.90 7.01
N SER A 76 -12.03 -2.04 6.69
CA SER A 76 -12.50 -1.92 5.31
C SER A 76 -11.39 -1.30 4.47
N GLU A 77 -11.50 -1.46 3.15
CA GLU A 77 -10.52 -0.86 2.24
C GLU A 77 -10.44 0.65 2.45
N GLU A 78 -11.59 1.29 2.64
CA GLU A 78 -11.64 2.74 2.86
C GLU A 78 -10.94 3.12 4.15
N GLN A 79 -11.18 2.38 5.24
CA GLN A 79 -10.52 2.64 6.51
C GLN A 79 -9.02 2.43 6.42
N ASP A 80 -8.60 1.36 5.76
CA ASP A 80 -7.18 1.04 5.59
C ASP A 80 -6.48 2.12 4.79
N SER A 81 -7.13 2.62 3.73
CA SER A 81 -6.57 3.69 2.90
C SER A 81 -6.40 4.98 3.69
N LYS A 82 -7.39 5.32 4.51
CA LYS A 82 -7.32 6.55 5.33
C LYS A 82 -6.22 6.47 6.37
N LEU A 83 -6.07 5.32 7.03
CA LEU A 83 -5.01 5.13 8.02
C LEU A 83 -3.64 5.17 7.37
N ALA A 84 -3.48 4.55 6.21
CA ALA A 84 -2.20 4.57 5.50
C ALA A 84 -1.84 6.00 5.09
N ALA A 85 -2.79 6.77 4.58
CA ALA A 85 -2.55 8.14 4.18
C ALA A 85 -2.19 9.01 5.38
N TYR A 86 -2.84 8.80 6.52
CA TYR A 86 -2.54 9.53 7.74
C TYR A 86 -1.13 9.22 8.24
N GLY A 87 -0.76 7.94 8.26
CA GLY A 87 0.59 7.54 8.68
C GLY A 87 1.67 8.11 7.76
N LYS A 88 1.41 8.11 6.45
CA LYS A 88 2.30 8.73 5.48
C LYS A 88 2.51 10.20 5.78
N GLU A 89 1.43 10.93 6.03
CA GLU A 89 1.49 12.37 6.31
C GLU A 89 2.32 12.64 7.57
N ILE A 90 2.05 11.91 8.65
CA ILE A 90 2.76 12.07 9.91
C ILE A 90 4.25 11.81 9.73
N PHE A 91 4.59 10.70 9.06
CA PHE A 91 5.98 10.33 8.86
C PHE A 91 6.72 11.36 8.02
N GLU A 92 6.10 11.81 6.93
CA GLU A 92 6.75 12.76 6.03
C GLU A 92 6.95 14.13 6.70
N LYS A 93 6.00 14.53 7.55
CA LYS A 93 6.17 15.75 8.33
C LYS A 93 7.30 15.63 9.35
N GLY A 94 7.45 14.45 9.94
CA GLY A 94 8.51 14.21 10.91
C GLY A 94 9.91 14.35 10.32
N GLN A 95 10.06 14.13 9.03
CA GLN A 95 11.36 14.26 8.37
C GLN A 95 11.81 15.72 8.27
N CYS A 96 10.90 16.65 8.44
CA CYS A 96 11.24 18.07 8.37
C CYS A 96 11.88 18.57 9.65
N LEU A 97 11.90 17.75 10.68
CA LEU A 97 12.50 18.09 11.95
C LEU A 97 13.96 17.69 12.01
#